data_16af76b668f9bb7f1da3219b437cb8ba
#
_entry.id   16af76b668f9bb7f1da3219b437cb8ba
#
_cell.length_a   1.000
_cell.length_b   1.000
_cell.length_c   1.000
_cell.angle_alpha   90.00
_cell.angle_beta   90.00
_cell.angle_gamma   90.00
#
_symmetry.space_group_name_H-M   'P 1'
#
loop_
_entity.id
_entity.type
_entity.pdbx_description
1 polymer ?
#
loop_
_entity_poly.entity_id
_entity_poly.type
_entity_poly.pdbx_seq_one_letter_code
_entity_poly.pdbx_strand_id
1 'polypeptide(L)'
;MSSQERHGAASSSSSSCPSRQLEVEPMEDYHKPDQQTVQALRNIANRLRINSIKATTAAGNGHPTSCCSVAEIMSVLFFHSMKYRPDDPKNTNNDRFILSKGHATPVLYSVWLEIGFLKESELISMCQVDSMLEGHPTPKQQFVDVASGSLGQGLGIACGMAYTAKYFDKSSYRVYCLLGDGEMSEGAIWEAMAFASYYQLDNLLAILDINRLGQSDPAPLQHHVEKYQRRCEAFGWHAIIVDGHSVEELCKSLSQPCHQPTAIIAKTIKGKGIPVAEDKMGWHGKVLPKDMAESVMKDLQSRILNSSKRMYPASPIEDAPPVSLRNVSMPSAPNYKPGEKIATCKAYGMAVAKLGRYNERVVAMDVDTKNFTYSEIFKNEHPNRFIECYSAEQNMSLFPLVYKVNVATGCAAREHGPAHMGLEDMAIFRAIPNATIFYPSDGVSAEKAVELAANTKGVCYIRTTRPETAIIYNSNEDFHVGQAKVVCQSKDDQVTMIGAGMTLHEVLAAAEQLKKERIYIRVIDPFTIKPLDAKTIIDHVRATRGRVITVEDHYYEGGLGEAVCSAIVNEPGFTLQHLAVSHVPRSGKMSDLLKIYGIDRDSIVQMVRKMLNSSANAK
;
A
#
# COMPACT_ATOMS: atom_id res chain seq x y z
N MET A 1 30.45 -41.14 48.08
CA MET A 1 30.12 -39.90 48.81
C MET A 1 29.57 -38.96 47.83
N SER A 2 28.41 -39.06 47.44
CA SER A 2 27.05 -38.51 47.66
C SER A 2 27.05 -37.00 47.88
N SER A 3 26.59 -36.25 46.88
CA SER A 3 25.91 -34.97 47.07
C SER A 3 24.79 -34.86 46.02
N GLN A 4 23.57 -34.84 46.56
CA GLN A 4 22.31 -34.73 45.82
C GLN A 4 22.10 -33.32 45.31
N GLU A 5 21.84 -33.20 44.02
CA GLU A 5 21.27 -32.01 43.42
C GLU A 5 19.73 -32.03 43.51
N ARG A 6 19.18 -31.00 44.07
CA ARG A 6 17.74 -30.78 44.13
C ARG A 6 17.27 -30.04 42.88
N HIS A 7 16.51 -30.69 42.05
CA HIS A 7 15.73 -30.03 41.00
C HIS A 7 14.49 -29.36 41.61
N GLY A 8 14.45 -28.05 41.48
CA GLY A 8 13.24 -27.26 41.72
C GLY A 8 12.35 -27.29 40.49
N ALA A 9 11.20 -27.94 40.60
CA ALA A 9 10.17 -27.90 39.56
C ALA A 9 9.41 -26.58 39.63
N ALA A 10 9.46 -25.80 38.54
CA ALA A 10 8.59 -24.65 38.34
C ALA A 10 7.22 -25.14 37.86
N SER A 11 6.20 -24.94 38.69
CA SER A 11 4.81 -25.23 38.35
C SER A 11 4.28 -24.21 37.34
N SER A 12 4.00 -24.66 36.14
CA SER A 12 3.24 -23.91 35.14
C SER A 12 1.75 -23.91 35.53
N SER A 13 1.25 -22.80 36.02
CA SER A 13 -0.18 -22.60 36.20
C SER A 13 -0.84 -22.34 34.84
N SER A 14 -1.48 -23.36 34.28
CA SER A 14 -2.41 -23.21 33.17
C SER A 14 -3.69 -22.54 33.67
N SER A 15 -3.89 -21.27 33.36
CA SER A 15 -5.17 -20.60 33.54
C SER A 15 -6.14 -21.12 32.48
N SER A 16 -7.01 -22.04 32.87
CA SER A 16 -8.17 -22.45 32.10
C SER A 16 -9.16 -21.28 32.00
N CYS A 17 -9.37 -20.80 30.78
CA CYS A 17 -10.44 -19.86 30.45
C CYS A 17 -11.80 -20.57 30.68
N PRO A 18 -12.74 -19.99 31.41
CA PRO A 18 -14.05 -20.61 31.61
C PRO A 18 -14.81 -20.57 30.29
N SER A 19 -15.19 -21.74 29.78
CA SER A 19 -16.14 -21.89 28.67
C SER A 19 -17.52 -21.37 29.14
N ARG A 20 -17.86 -20.14 28.80
CA ARG A 20 -19.25 -19.70 28.83
C ARG A 20 -19.98 -20.44 27.72
N GLN A 21 -20.85 -21.36 28.10
CA GLN A 21 -21.95 -21.81 27.24
C GLN A 21 -22.83 -20.58 26.98
N LEU A 22 -22.71 -20.02 25.76
CA LEU A 22 -23.67 -19.03 25.27
C LEU A 22 -24.97 -19.78 24.98
N GLU A 23 -25.99 -19.51 25.76
CA GLU A 23 -27.35 -19.84 25.40
C GLU A 23 -27.66 -19.12 24.07
N VAL A 24 -27.85 -19.91 23.02
CA VAL A 24 -28.28 -19.38 21.70
C VAL A 24 -29.75 -18.99 21.87
N GLU A 25 -30.01 -17.70 22.04
CA GLU A 25 -31.37 -17.19 21.89
C GLU A 25 -31.92 -17.58 20.49
N PRO A 26 -33.18 -18.01 20.38
CA PRO A 26 -33.72 -18.36 19.08
C PRO A 26 -33.66 -17.13 18.18
N MET A 27 -33.01 -17.29 17.01
CA MET A 27 -32.91 -16.23 16.00
C MET A 27 -34.32 -15.76 15.62
N GLU A 28 -34.68 -14.56 16.09
CA GLU A 28 -35.87 -13.89 15.64
C GLU A 28 -35.83 -13.68 14.11
N ASP A 29 -36.97 -13.69 13.45
CA ASP A 29 -37.20 -13.61 11.99
C ASP A 29 -36.74 -12.26 11.34
N TYR A 30 -35.76 -11.59 11.92
CA TYR A 30 -35.21 -10.27 11.52
C TYR A 30 -34.69 -10.19 10.09
N HIS A 31 -34.55 -11.34 9.39
CA HIS A 31 -33.81 -11.42 8.16
C HIS A 31 -34.59 -11.92 6.94
N LYS A 32 -35.89 -12.05 7.05
CA LYS A 32 -36.76 -12.29 5.89
C LYS A 32 -37.34 -10.97 5.40
N PRO A 33 -36.79 -10.38 4.34
CA PRO A 33 -37.40 -9.19 3.74
C PRO A 33 -38.81 -9.53 3.25
N ASP A 34 -39.72 -8.56 3.37
CA ASP A 34 -41.06 -8.69 2.79
C ASP A 34 -41.00 -8.82 1.26
N GLN A 35 -42.05 -9.33 0.65
CA GLN A 35 -42.10 -9.56 -0.81
C GLN A 35 -41.93 -8.26 -1.62
N GLN A 36 -42.37 -7.12 -1.09
CA GLN A 36 -42.17 -5.82 -1.76
C GLN A 36 -40.69 -5.40 -1.74
N THR A 37 -39.99 -5.65 -0.64
CA THR A 37 -38.54 -5.45 -0.53
C THR A 37 -37.80 -6.34 -1.51
N VAL A 38 -38.10 -7.63 -1.53
CA VAL A 38 -37.51 -8.59 -2.48
C VAL A 38 -37.71 -8.14 -3.93
N GLN A 39 -38.95 -7.74 -4.28
CA GLN A 39 -39.23 -7.27 -5.64
C GLN A 39 -38.49 -5.95 -5.95
N ALA A 40 -38.42 -5.01 -5.01
CA ALA A 40 -37.68 -3.77 -5.19
C ALA A 40 -36.19 -4.03 -5.44
N LEU A 41 -35.58 -4.93 -4.69
CA LEU A 41 -34.16 -5.31 -4.86
C LEU A 41 -33.91 -6.04 -6.19
N ARG A 42 -34.82 -6.92 -6.64
CA ARG A 42 -34.76 -7.53 -7.97
C ARG A 42 -34.87 -6.50 -9.10
N ASN A 43 -35.72 -5.50 -8.93
CA ASN A 43 -35.84 -4.39 -9.88
C ASN A 43 -34.57 -3.57 -9.94
N ILE A 44 -33.95 -3.25 -8.78
CA ILE A 44 -32.68 -2.58 -8.72
C ILE A 44 -31.61 -3.40 -9.44
N ALA A 45 -31.46 -4.68 -9.18
CA ALA A 45 -30.50 -5.55 -9.85
C ALA A 45 -30.63 -5.49 -11.38
N ASN A 46 -31.87 -5.50 -11.91
CA ASN A 46 -32.10 -5.35 -13.36
C ASN A 46 -31.68 -3.95 -13.86
N ARG A 47 -31.97 -2.89 -13.11
CA ARG A 47 -31.49 -1.54 -13.48
C ARG A 47 -29.96 -1.44 -13.44
N LEU A 48 -29.30 -2.06 -12.45
CA LEU A 48 -27.83 -2.12 -12.41
C LEU A 48 -27.26 -2.81 -13.65
N ARG A 49 -27.88 -3.88 -14.15
CA ARG A 49 -27.50 -4.52 -15.42
C ARG A 49 -27.68 -3.59 -16.60
N ILE A 50 -28.87 -2.97 -16.72
CA ILE A 50 -29.17 -2.02 -17.81
C ILE A 50 -28.15 -0.88 -17.84
N ASN A 51 -27.90 -0.25 -16.70
CA ASN A 51 -26.97 0.88 -16.59
C ASN A 51 -25.52 0.46 -16.88
N SER A 52 -25.09 -0.73 -16.44
CA SER A 52 -23.76 -1.28 -16.74
C SER A 52 -23.58 -1.56 -18.23
N ILE A 53 -24.61 -2.13 -18.89
CA ILE A 53 -24.60 -2.37 -20.35
C ILE A 53 -24.55 -1.03 -21.09
N LYS A 54 -25.37 -0.06 -20.66
CA LYS A 54 -25.43 1.28 -21.25
C LYS A 54 -24.07 1.98 -21.17
N ALA A 55 -23.44 2.01 -19.99
CA ALA A 55 -22.14 2.62 -19.76
C ALA A 55 -21.05 1.99 -20.63
N THR A 56 -20.95 0.65 -20.61
CA THR A 56 -19.92 -0.07 -21.37
C THR A 56 -20.11 0.03 -22.89
N THR A 57 -21.37 0.03 -23.36
CA THR A 57 -21.69 0.20 -24.79
C THR A 57 -21.35 1.62 -25.25
N ALA A 58 -21.66 2.64 -24.44
CA ALA A 58 -21.33 4.04 -24.76
C ALA A 58 -19.81 4.27 -24.77
N ALA A 59 -19.09 3.67 -23.82
CA ALA A 59 -17.63 3.76 -23.72
C ALA A 59 -16.90 2.94 -24.81
N GLY A 60 -17.55 1.96 -25.45
CA GLY A 60 -16.88 1.00 -26.32
C GLY A 60 -15.86 0.11 -25.57
N ASN A 61 -15.89 0.13 -24.25
CA ASN A 61 -14.94 -0.56 -23.36
C ASN A 61 -15.62 -0.96 -22.04
N GLY A 62 -15.09 -2.00 -21.37
CA GLY A 62 -15.54 -2.44 -20.05
C GLY A 62 -15.99 -3.89 -20.01
N HIS A 63 -16.52 -4.33 -18.86
CA HIS A 63 -16.78 -5.73 -18.56
C HIS A 63 -18.25 -5.97 -18.18
N PRO A 64 -19.21 -5.82 -19.12
CA PRO A 64 -20.65 -5.93 -18.80
C PRO A 64 -21.01 -7.30 -18.21
N THR A 65 -20.38 -8.39 -18.66
CA THR A 65 -20.66 -9.73 -18.14
C THR A 65 -20.29 -9.91 -16.67
N SER A 66 -19.18 -9.29 -16.23
CA SER A 66 -18.75 -9.28 -14.83
C SER A 66 -19.65 -8.40 -13.95
N CYS A 67 -20.22 -7.34 -14.50
CA CYS A 67 -21.22 -6.51 -13.83
C CYS A 67 -22.54 -7.25 -13.63
N CYS A 68 -22.98 -7.96 -14.67
CA CYS A 68 -24.24 -8.69 -14.66
C CYS A 68 -24.24 -9.89 -13.70
N SER A 69 -23.08 -10.53 -13.44
CA SER A 69 -22.98 -11.62 -12.48
C SER A 69 -23.26 -11.18 -11.04
N VAL A 70 -22.91 -9.94 -10.68
CA VAL A 70 -22.97 -9.44 -9.29
C VAL A 70 -24.14 -8.48 -9.02
N ALA A 71 -25.07 -8.34 -9.95
CA ALA A 71 -26.12 -7.32 -9.85
C ALA A 71 -27.02 -7.49 -8.63
N GLU A 72 -27.44 -8.73 -8.27
CA GLU A 72 -28.22 -9.00 -7.06
C GLU A 72 -27.37 -8.74 -5.80
N ILE A 73 -26.11 -9.17 -5.80
CA ILE A 73 -25.17 -8.93 -4.69
C ILE A 73 -25.06 -7.43 -4.42
N MET A 74 -24.81 -6.63 -5.44
CA MET A 74 -24.69 -5.17 -5.32
C MET A 74 -26.01 -4.51 -4.90
N SER A 75 -27.12 -5.01 -5.41
CA SER A 75 -28.45 -4.51 -5.05
C SER A 75 -28.74 -4.74 -3.56
N VAL A 76 -28.56 -5.98 -3.08
CA VAL A 76 -28.80 -6.30 -1.66
C VAL A 76 -27.81 -5.59 -0.76
N LEU A 77 -26.53 -5.57 -1.14
CA LEU A 77 -25.49 -4.96 -0.33
C LEU A 77 -25.77 -3.46 -0.11
N PHE A 78 -25.94 -2.68 -1.16
CA PHE A 78 -26.07 -1.22 -1.05
C PHE A 78 -27.45 -0.74 -0.62
N PHE A 79 -28.52 -1.46 -0.93
CA PHE A 79 -29.88 -0.99 -0.67
C PHE A 79 -30.58 -1.70 0.50
N HIS A 80 -29.93 -2.70 1.10
CA HIS A 80 -30.51 -3.43 2.24
C HIS A 80 -29.54 -3.63 3.39
N SER A 81 -28.27 -3.99 3.13
CA SER A 81 -27.35 -4.48 4.18
C SER A 81 -26.36 -3.43 4.67
N MET A 82 -25.75 -2.65 3.77
CA MET A 82 -24.80 -1.61 4.12
C MET A 82 -25.47 -0.41 4.78
N LYS A 83 -24.78 0.16 5.76
CA LYS A 83 -25.12 1.41 6.41
C LYS A 83 -24.22 2.51 5.84
N TYR A 84 -24.83 3.45 5.14
CA TYR A 84 -24.07 4.44 4.37
C TYR A 84 -24.85 5.75 4.21
N ARG A 85 -24.15 6.88 4.33
CA ARG A 85 -24.67 8.20 4.02
C ARG A 85 -24.30 8.62 2.60
N PRO A 86 -25.26 8.59 1.64
CA PRO A 86 -24.96 9.00 0.27
C PRO A 86 -24.63 10.49 0.11
N ASP A 87 -25.19 11.32 0.97
CA ASP A 87 -24.93 12.78 1.05
C ASP A 87 -23.56 13.13 1.65
N ASP A 88 -22.95 12.20 2.38
CA ASP A 88 -21.60 12.31 2.94
C ASP A 88 -20.78 11.03 2.71
N PRO A 89 -20.29 10.78 1.47
CA PRO A 89 -19.54 9.58 1.12
C PRO A 89 -18.26 9.38 1.91
N LYS A 90 -17.71 10.44 2.50
CA LYS A 90 -16.47 10.39 3.32
C LYS A 90 -16.73 10.32 4.83
N ASN A 91 -17.98 10.15 5.25
CA ASN A 91 -18.32 9.96 6.64
C ASN A 91 -17.54 8.79 7.26
N THR A 92 -16.95 9.04 8.43
CA THR A 92 -16.11 8.03 9.11
C THR A 92 -16.89 6.83 9.61
N ASN A 93 -18.20 6.98 9.80
CA ASN A 93 -19.09 5.93 10.28
C ASN A 93 -19.67 5.05 9.17
N ASN A 94 -19.48 5.43 7.88
CA ASN A 94 -19.98 4.64 6.77
C ASN A 94 -19.33 3.24 6.74
N ASP A 95 -20.14 2.21 6.48
CA ASP A 95 -19.60 0.92 6.06
C ASP A 95 -18.71 1.10 4.84
N ARG A 96 -17.69 0.28 4.69
CA ARG A 96 -16.71 0.35 3.60
C ARG A 96 -16.97 -0.75 2.59
N PHE A 97 -16.83 -0.40 1.32
CA PHE A 97 -16.94 -1.36 0.22
C PHE A 97 -15.71 -1.34 -0.68
N ILE A 98 -15.08 -2.50 -0.85
CA ILE A 98 -13.94 -2.70 -1.74
C ILE A 98 -14.37 -3.61 -2.90
N LEU A 99 -14.38 -3.05 -4.10
CA LEU A 99 -14.56 -3.81 -5.32
C LEU A 99 -13.20 -4.39 -5.75
N SER A 100 -12.79 -5.53 -5.21
CA SER A 100 -11.48 -6.13 -5.50
C SER A 100 -11.37 -6.55 -6.97
N LYS A 101 -12.42 -7.15 -7.54
CA LYS A 101 -12.57 -7.36 -8.98
C LYS A 101 -12.91 -6.04 -9.71
N GLY A 102 -11.98 -5.09 -9.69
CA GLY A 102 -12.19 -3.72 -10.13
C GLY A 102 -12.68 -3.52 -11.56
N HIS A 103 -12.51 -4.53 -12.42
CA HIS A 103 -13.06 -4.52 -13.79
C HIS A 103 -14.61 -4.52 -13.83
N ALA A 104 -15.29 -4.86 -12.73
CA ALA A 104 -16.74 -4.73 -12.61
C ALA A 104 -17.21 -3.31 -12.20
N THR A 105 -16.36 -2.29 -12.31
CA THR A 105 -16.65 -0.90 -11.93
C THR A 105 -17.96 -0.33 -12.51
N PRO A 106 -18.39 -0.63 -13.74
CA PRO A 106 -19.67 -0.08 -14.24
C PRO A 106 -20.86 -0.42 -13.36
N VAL A 107 -20.88 -1.58 -12.65
CA VAL A 107 -21.97 -1.87 -11.71
C VAL A 107 -21.91 -0.99 -10.46
N LEU A 108 -20.71 -0.64 -9.99
CA LEU A 108 -20.56 0.29 -8.86
C LEU A 108 -21.05 1.70 -9.24
N TYR A 109 -20.70 2.20 -10.43
CA TYR A 109 -21.23 3.47 -10.93
C TYR A 109 -22.75 3.42 -11.11
N SER A 110 -23.28 2.28 -11.53
CA SER A 110 -24.72 2.07 -11.63
C SER A 110 -25.44 2.13 -10.28
N VAL A 111 -24.80 1.62 -9.21
CA VAL A 111 -25.31 1.78 -7.84
C VAL A 111 -25.41 3.25 -7.46
N TRP A 112 -24.37 4.03 -7.73
CA TRP A 112 -24.33 5.46 -7.38
C TRP A 112 -25.30 6.30 -8.23
N LEU A 113 -25.59 5.86 -9.45
CA LEU A 113 -26.67 6.43 -10.25
C LEU A 113 -28.06 6.12 -9.63
N GLU A 114 -28.31 4.86 -9.21
CA GLU A 114 -29.56 4.47 -8.59
C GLU A 114 -29.81 5.17 -7.22
N ILE A 115 -28.77 5.44 -6.48
CA ILE A 115 -28.82 6.23 -5.24
C ILE A 115 -29.09 7.72 -5.55
N GLY A 116 -28.78 8.19 -6.75
CA GLY A 116 -28.96 9.58 -7.17
C GLY A 116 -27.75 10.47 -6.98
N PHE A 117 -26.57 9.88 -6.70
CA PHE A 117 -25.30 10.61 -6.56
C PHE A 117 -24.69 10.95 -7.93
N LEU A 118 -24.83 10.07 -8.89
CA LEU A 118 -24.41 10.28 -10.28
C LEU A 118 -25.61 10.58 -11.18
N LYS A 119 -25.37 11.32 -12.24
CA LYS A 119 -26.33 11.55 -13.34
C LYS A 119 -26.09 10.55 -14.47
N GLU A 120 -27.11 10.28 -15.26
CA GLU A 120 -26.98 9.40 -16.41
C GLU A 120 -25.96 9.91 -17.43
N SER A 121 -25.88 11.22 -17.65
CA SER A 121 -24.88 11.84 -18.52
C SER A 121 -23.44 11.57 -18.06
N GLU A 122 -23.20 11.52 -16.76
CA GLU A 122 -21.90 11.16 -16.20
C GLU A 122 -21.60 9.68 -16.41
N LEU A 123 -22.58 8.80 -16.18
CA LEU A 123 -22.41 7.37 -16.39
C LEU A 123 -22.00 7.03 -17.84
N ILE A 124 -22.66 7.63 -18.84
CA ILE A 124 -22.36 7.40 -20.26
C ILE A 124 -21.05 8.04 -20.73
N SER A 125 -20.45 8.96 -19.96
CA SER A 125 -19.13 9.53 -20.24
C SER A 125 -17.97 8.66 -19.70
N MET A 126 -18.24 7.52 -19.12
CA MET A 126 -17.21 6.61 -18.59
C MET A 126 -16.11 6.32 -19.61
N CYS A 127 -14.85 6.35 -19.17
CA CYS A 127 -13.64 6.16 -20.00
C CYS A 127 -13.40 7.24 -21.06
N GLN A 128 -14.09 8.38 -21.04
CA GLN A 128 -13.73 9.54 -21.86
C GLN A 128 -12.66 10.36 -21.14
N VAL A 129 -11.83 11.09 -21.92
CA VAL A 129 -10.67 11.85 -21.38
C VAL A 129 -11.08 12.84 -20.29
N ASP A 130 -12.22 13.51 -20.48
CA ASP A 130 -12.74 14.52 -19.54
C ASP A 130 -13.66 13.94 -18.46
N SER A 131 -13.83 12.62 -18.42
CA SER A 131 -14.67 11.96 -17.44
C SER A 131 -13.91 11.66 -16.17
N MET A 132 -14.58 11.83 -15.04
CA MET A 132 -14.08 11.35 -13.75
C MET A 132 -14.29 9.84 -13.57
N LEU A 133 -15.09 9.20 -14.42
CA LEU A 133 -15.41 7.77 -14.34
C LEU A 133 -14.43 6.95 -15.18
N GLU A 134 -13.41 6.45 -14.50
CA GLU A 134 -12.39 5.57 -15.09
C GLU A 134 -12.93 4.14 -15.31
N GLY A 135 -12.23 3.32 -16.09
CA GLY A 135 -12.56 1.90 -16.29
C GLY A 135 -12.41 1.01 -15.06
N HIS A 136 -11.73 1.50 -14.02
CA HIS A 136 -11.55 0.85 -12.71
C HIS A 136 -11.77 1.88 -11.60
N PRO A 137 -12.13 1.45 -10.35
CA PRO A 137 -12.39 2.38 -9.27
C PRO A 137 -11.15 3.18 -8.90
N THR A 138 -11.30 4.48 -8.73
CA THR A 138 -10.23 5.35 -8.25
C THR A 138 -10.75 6.32 -7.20
N PRO A 139 -9.92 6.73 -6.20
CA PRO A 139 -10.30 7.71 -5.17
C PRO A 139 -10.53 9.14 -5.70
N LYS A 140 -10.44 9.36 -7.01
CA LYS A 140 -10.96 10.57 -7.65
C LYS A 140 -12.47 10.71 -7.42
N GLN A 141 -13.16 9.57 -7.29
CA GLN A 141 -14.56 9.53 -6.90
C GLN A 141 -14.68 9.54 -5.38
N GLN A 142 -15.50 10.43 -4.83
CA GLN A 142 -15.66 10.56 -3.38
C GLN A 142 -16.20 9.29 -2.69
N PHE A 143 -16.94 8.47 -3.41
CA PHE A 143 -17.50 7.21 -2.94
C PHE A 143 -16.59 5.99 -3.14
N VAL A 144 -15.35 6.21 -3.57
CA VAL A 144 -14.33 5.17 -3.69
C VAL A 144 -13.23 5.46 -2.68
N ASP A 145 -12.99 4.56 -1.75
CA ASP A 145 -11.96 4.73 -0.74
C ASP A 145 -10.56 4.44 -1.28
N VAL A 146 -10.42 3.42 -2.12
CA VAL A 146 -9.13 2.97 -2.68
C VAL A 146 -9.23 2.59 -4.14
N ALA A 147 -8.14 2.74 -4.88
CA ALA A 147 -8.05 2.22 -6.23
C ALA A 147 -7.98 0.69 -6.21
N SER A 148 -8.64 0.06 -7.17
CA SER A 148 -8.58 -1.39 -7.38
C SER A 148 -8.52 -1.72 -8.87
N GLY A 149 -8.27 -3.01 -9.19
CA GLY A 149 -8.15 -3.48 -10.58
C GLY A 149 -7.00 -4.46 -10.76
N SER A 150 -5.91 -4.31 -10.02
CA SER A 150 -4.93 -5.38 -9.84
C SER A 150 -5.53 -6.41 -8.90
N LEU A 151 -5.76 -7.62 -9.41
CA LEU A 151 -6.43 -8.68 -8.66
C LEU A 151 -5.59 -9.12 -7.44
N GLY A 152 -6.28 -9.59 -6.40
CA GLY A 152 -5.65 -10.08 -5.17
C GLY A 152 -5.37 -9.02 -4.11
N GLN A 153 -5.51 -7.73 -4.42
CA GLN A 153 -5.14 -6.65 -3.49
C GLN A 153 -6.28 -6.20 -2.57
N GLY A 154 -7.52 -6.28 -3.04
CA GLY A 154 -8.66 -5.69 -2.33
C GLY A 154 -8.90 -6.28 -0.95
N LEU A 155 -8.66 -7.58 -0.74
CA LEU A 155 -8.90 -8.22 0.57
C LEU A 155 -7.87 -7.74 1.62
N GLY A 156 -6.59 -7.59 1.27
CA GLY A 156 -5.59 -7.03 2.17
C GLY A 156 -5.92 -5.59 2.59
N ILE A 157 -6.39 -4.78 1.62
CA ILE A 157 -6.89 -3.43 1.89
C ILE A 157 -8.09 -3.46 2.85
N ALA A 158 -9.05 -4.37 2.61
CA ALA A 158 -10.22 -4.53 3.47
C ALA A 158 -9.84 -4.98 4.89
N CYS A 159 -8.83 -5.86 5.03
CA CYS A 159 -8.26 -6.24 6.34
C CYS A 159 -7.76 -5.02 7.11
N GLY A 160 -7.02 -4.13 6.46
CA GLY A 160 -6.54 -2.91 7.10
C GLY A 160 -7.65 -2.00 7.58
N MET A 161 -8.70 -1.81 6.78
CA MET A 161 -9.87 -1.01 7.18
C MET A 161 -10.63 -1.66 8.34
N ALA A 162 -10.86 -2.99 8.28
CA ALA A 162 -11.54 -3.72 9.33
C ALA A 162 -10.75 -3.73 10.65
N TYR A 163 -9.42 -3.85 10.55
CA TYR A 163 -8.54 -3.76 11.70
C TYR A 163 -8.64 -2.37 12.36
N THR A 164 -8.60 -1.31 11.55
CA THR A 164 -8.75 0.07 12.03
C THR A 164 -10.07 0.25 12.76
N ALA A 165 -11.18 -0.15 12.15
CA ALA A 165 -12.51 -0.07 12.77
C ALA A 165 -12.53 -0.74 14.14
N LYS A 166 -12.04 -1.97 14.21
CA LYS A 166 -12.14 -2.81 15.43
C LYS A 166 -11.20 -2.38 16.54
N TYR A 167 -9.93 -2.12 16.22
CA TYR A 167 -8.87 -1.97 17.21
C TYR A 167 -8.50 -0.53 17.52
N PHE A 168 -8.64 0.39 16.55
CA PHE A 168 -8.28 1.79 16.73
C PHE A 168 -9.49 2.67 16.93
N ASP A 169 -10.43 2.67 15.99
CA ASP A 169 -11.64 3.49 16.05
C ASP A 169 -12.64 2.94 17.06
N LYS A 170 -12.63 1.62 17.29
CA LYS A 170 -13.60 0.91 18.13
C LYS A 170 -15.03 1.20 17.71
N SER A 171 -15.25 1.29 16.41
CA SER A 171 -16.52 1.63 15.79
C SER A 171 -17.19 0.41 15.18
N SER A 172 -18.49 0.51 14.94
CA SER A 172 -19.34 -0.59 14.51
C SER A 172 -19.41 -0.76 12.98
N TYR A 173 -18.72 0.08 12.20
CA TYR A 173 -18.79 -0.06 10.74
C TYR A 173 -18.17 -1.37 10.25
N ARG A 174 -18.79 -1.93 9.22
CA ARG A 174 -18.35 -3.15 8.56
C ARG A 174 -17.56 -2.85 7.29
N VAL A 175 -16.75 -3.80 6.89
CA VAL A 175 -16.00 -3.75 5.62
C VAL A 175 -16.42 -4.91 4.75
N TYR A 176 -16.84 -4.61 3.53
CA TYR A 176 -17.25 -5.57 2.53
C TYR A 176 -16.26 -5.57 1.38
N CYS A 177 -15.81 -6.77 0.96
CA CYS A 177 -14.88 -6.94 -0.14
C CYS A 177 -15.46 -7.90 -1.17
N LEU A 178 -15.68 -7.45 -2.41
CA LEU A 178 -16.19 -8.28 -3.49
C LEU A 178 -15.05 -8.78 -4.38
N LEU A 179 -14.86 -10.10 -4.38
CA LEU A 179 -13.78 -10.84 -5.03
C LEU A 179 -14.32 -11.66 -6.22
N GLY A 180 -13.45 -11.98 -7.17
CA GLY A 180 -13.74 -12.95 -8.24
C GLY A 180 -13.14 -14.32 -7.95
N ASP A 181 -13.71 -15.37 -8.58
CA ASP A 181 -13.24 -16.75 -8.45
C ASP A 181 -11.83 -16.98 -9.02
N GLY A 182 -11.52 -16.37 -10.17
CA GLY A 182 -10.17 -16.40 -10.74
C GLY A 182 -9.16 -15.67 -9.87
N GLU A 183 -9.59 -14.58 -9.21
CA GLU A 183 -8.80 -13.78 -8.29
C GLU A 183 -8.35 -14.58 -7.05
N MET A 184 -9.10 -15.59 -6.64
CA MET A 184 -8.74 -16.47 -5.52
C MET A 184 -7.47 -17.30 -5.77
N SER A 185 -6.86 -17.21 -6.94
CA SER A 185 -5.54 -17.79 -7.24
C SER A 185 -4.37 -16.93 -6.77
N GLU A 186 -4.61 -15.66 -6.42
CA GLU A 186 -3.59 -14.75 -5.93
C GLU A 186 -3.13 -15.10 -4.50
N GLY A 187 -1.81 -15.15 -4.28
CA GLY A 187 -1.24 -15.49 -2.96
C GLY A 187 -1.63 -14.50 -1.87
N ALA A 188 -1.69 -13.20 -2.20
CA ALA A 188 -2.04 -12.13 -1.27
C ALA A 188 -3.43 -12.30 -0.64
N ILE A 189 -4.37 -12.96 -1.33
CA ILE A 189 -5.70 -13.30 -0.76
C ILE A 189 -5.53 -14.21 0.46
N TRP A 190 -4.68 -15.23 0.36
CA TRP A 190 -4.50 -16.21 1.43
C TRP A 190 -3.72 -15.64 2.61
N GLU A 191 -2.75 -14.76 2.36
CA GLU A 191 -2.11 -13.96 3.41
C GLU A 191 -3.14 -13.10 4.16
N ALA A 192 -4.00 -12.40 3.43
CA ALA A 192 -5.06 -11.57 4.00
C ALA A 192 -6.08 -12.41 4.80
N MET A 193 -6.45 -13.59 4.31
CA MET A 193 -7.36 -14.49 5.02
C MET A 193 -6.74 -14.99 6.33
N ALA A 194 -5.46 -15.37 6.34
CA ALA A 194 -4.75 -15.77 7.56
C ALA A 194 -4.69 -14.61 8.57
N PHE A 195 -4.37 -13.40 8.10
CA PHE A 195 -4.32 -12.20 8.93
C PHE A 195 -5.68 -11.88 9.56
N ALA A 196 -6.75 -11.87 8.77
CA ALA A 196 -8.10 -11.56 9.25
C ALA A 196 -8.58 -12.55 10.32
N SER A 197 -8.28 -13.83 10.13
CA SER A 197 -8.57 -14.88 11.12
C SER A 197 -7.77 -14.70 12.39
N TYR A 198 -6.45 -14.47 12.29
CA TYR A 198 -5.58 -14.26 13.45
C TYR A 198 -6.05 -13.09 14.32
N TYR A 199 -6.41 -11.98 13.70
CA TYR A 199 -6.92 -10.80 14.40
C TYR A 199 -8.44 -10.80 14.59
N GLN A 200 -9.11 -11.92 14.28
CA GLN A 200 -10.55 -12.09 14.50
C GLN A 200 -11.38 -10.91 13.96
N LEU A 201 -11.16 -10.54 12.70
CA LEU A 201 -11.85 -9.39 12.08
C LEU A 201 -13.31 -9.75 11.76
N ASP A 202 -14.15 -9.82 12.77
CA ASP A 202 -15.58 -10.17 12.70
C ASP A 202 -16.44 -9.11 12.00
N ASN A 203 -15.88 -7.93 11.77
CA ASN A 203 -16.47 -6.85 10.99
C ASN A 203 -16.07 -6.89 9.49
N LEU A 204 -15.37 -7.94 9.04
CA LEU A 204 -14.95 -8.13 7.65
C LEU A 204 -15.78 -9.23 6.97
N LEU A 205 -16.41 -8.88 5.84
CA LEU A 205 -17.14 -9.80 4.99
C LEU A 205 -16.51 -9.83 3.58
N ALA A 206 -16.02 -10.99 3.16
CA ALA A 206 -15.58 -11.26 1.80
C ALA A 206 -16.70 -11.91 1.00
N ILE A 207 -17.09 -11.34 -0.13
CA ILE A 207 -18.10 -11.89 -1.03
C ILE A 207 -17.40 -12.42 -2.27
N LEU A 208 -17.50 -13.72 -2.53
CA LEU A 208 -16.85 -14.40 -3.63
C LEU A 208 -17.84 -14.59 -4.77
N ASP A 209 -17.65 -13.89 -5.89
CA ASP A 209 -18.45 -14.06 -7.11
C ASP A 209 -17.93 -15.29 -7.88
N ILE A 210 -18.53 -16.46 -7.57
CA ILE A 210 -18.17 -17.73 -8.19
C ILE A 210 -18.98 -17.91 -9.49
N ASN A 211 -18.55 -17.19 -10.53
CA ASN A 211 -19.20 -17.22 -11.84
C ASN A 211 -18.54 -18.20 -12.83
N ARG A 212 -17.56 -18.97 -12.40
CA ARG A 212 -16.80 -20.03 -13.06
C ARG A 212 -15.91 -19.63 -14.25
N LEU A 213 -16.01 -18.41 -14.76
CA LEU A 213 -15.32 -18.00 -15.99
C LEU A 213 -14.29 -16.92 -15.73
N GLY A 214 -13.03 -17.23 -16.00
CA GLY A 214 -11.93 -16.27 -16.02
C GLY A 214 -11.95 -15.36 -17.25
N GLN A 215 -10.81 -14.77 -17.58
CA GLN A 215 -10.65 -13.93 -18.77
C GLN A 215 -10.54 -14.76 -20.03
N SER A 216 -9.59 -15.71 -20.05
CA SER A 216 -9.27 -16.56 -21.23
C SER A 216 -9.77 -17.97 -21.07
N ASP A 217 -9.81 -18.49 -19.85
CA ASP A 217 -10.16 -19.86 -19.50
C ASP A 217 -11.14 -19.91 -18.33
N PRO A 218 -11.80 -21.06 -18.07
CA PRO A 218 -12.58 -21.26 -16.86
C PRO A 218 -11.72 -21.06 -15.61
N ALA A 219 -12.32 -20.53 -14.54
CA ALA A 219 -11.65 -20.43 -13.24
C ALA A 219 -11.25 -21.83 -12.73
N PRO A 220 -10.12 -21.97 -11.99
CA PRO A 220 -9.57 -23.29 -11.62
C PRO A 220 -10.52 -24.21 -10.89
N LEU A 221 -11.39 -23.69 -10.05
CA LEU A 221 -12.37 -24.47 -9.30
C LEU A 221 -13.79 -24.36 -9.84
N GLN A 222 -14.01 -23.52 -10.85
CA GLN A 222 -15.33 -23.32 -11.46
C GLN A 222 -16.46 -23.20 -10.39
N HIS A 223 -17.58 -23.90 -10.55
CA HIS A 223 -18.71 -23.92 -9.61
C HIS A 223 -18.56 -24.96 -8.49
N HIS A 224 -17.34 -25.42 -8.18
CA HIS A 224 -17.11 -26.29 -7.02
C HIS A 224 -17.10 -25.47 -5.72
N VAL A 225 -18.24 -24.90 -5.37
CA VAL A 225 -18.41 -23.96 -4.25
C VAL A 225 -18.00 -24.56 -2.91
N GLU A 226 -18.15 -25.88 -2.72
CA GLU A 226 -17.73 -26.60 -1.52
C GLU A 226 -16.19 -26.61 -1.35
N LYS A 227 -15.44 -26.51 -2.46
CA LYS A 227 -13.99 -26.41 -2.39
C LYS A 227 -13.55 -25.02 -1.93
N TYR A 228 -14.24 -23.97 -2.37
CA TYR A 228 -14.00 -22.61 -1.85
C TYR A 228 -14.37 -22.53 -0.37
N GLN A 229 -15.52 -23.11 0.04
CA GLN A 229 -15.94 -23.15 1.44
C GLN A 229 -14.89 -23.80 2.33
N ARG A 230 -14.45 -25.03 2.01
CA ARG A 230 -13.44 -25.73 2.79
C ARG A 230 -12.11 -24.98 2.89
N ARG A 231 -11.70 -24.26 1.82
CA ARG A 231 -10.51 -23.43 1.85
C ARG A 231 -10.68 -22.25 2.81
N CYS A 232 -11.78 -21.52 2.74
CA CYS A 232 -12.06 -20.40 3.64
C CYS A 232 -12.13 -20.88 5.12
N GLU A 233 -12.81 -21.99 5.38
CA GLU A 233 -12.91 -22.61 6.70
C GLU A 233 -11.53 -23.03 7.25
N ALA A 234 -10.66 -23.60 6.39
CA ALA A 234 -9.30 -23.97 6.76
C ALA A 234 -8.44 -22.76 7.16
N PHE A 235 -8.76 -21.56 6.66
CA PHE A 235 -8.16 -20.30 7.08
C PHE A 235 -8.87 -19.66 8.29
N GLY A 236 -9.83 -20.35 8.92
CA GLY A 236 -10.52 -19.87 10.12
C GLY A 236 -11.63 -18.86 9.85
N TRP A 237 -12.20 -18.86 8.64
CA TRP A 237 -13.34 -18.01 8.28
C TRP A 237 -14.67 -18.77 8.41
N HIS A 238 -15.71 -18.07 8.79
CA HIS A 238 -17.06 -18.58 8.63
C HIS A 238 -17.46 -18.50 7.15
N ALA A 239 -17.79 -19.63 6.52
CA ALA A 239 -18.04 -19.69 5.09
C ALA A 239 -19.47 -20.14 4.76
N ILE A 240 -20.22 -19.30 4.05
CA ILE A 240 -21.63 -19.50 3.73
C ILE A 240 -21.78 -19.62 2.21
N ILE A 241 -22.31 -20.74 1.72
CA ILE A 241 -22.67 -20.91 0.30
C ILE A 241 -24.08 -20.34 0.08
N VAL A 242 -24.23 -19.54 -0.98
CA VAL A 242 -25.53 -18.98 -1.40
C VAL A 242 -25.70 -19.03 -2.91
N ASP A 243 -26.95 -19.06 -3.38
CA ASP A 243 -27.25 -18.67 -4.74
C ASP A 243 -27.09 -17.15 -4.87
N GLY A 244 -26.06 -16.70 -5.60
CA GLY A 244 -25.75 -15.29 -5.79
C GLY A 244 -26.80 -14.51 -6.60
N HIS A 245 -27.82 -15.20 -7.14
CA HIS A 245 -28.96 -14.58 -7.80
C HIS A 245 -30.24 -14.65 -6.96
N SER A 246 -30.21 -15.27 -5.78
CA SER A 246 -31.31 -15.27 -4.81
C SER A 246 -31.22 -14.07 -3.87
N VAL A 247 -32.07 -13.08 -4.07
CA VAL A 247 -32.17 -11.90 -3.21
C VAL A 247 -32.43 -12.29 -1.76
N GLU A 248 -33.26 -13.28 -1.53
CA GLU A 248 -33.64 -13.78 -0.22
C GLU A 248 -32.44 -14.40 0.53
N GLU A 249 -31.66 -15.26 -0.14
CA GLU A 249 -30.46 -15.86 0.45
C GLU A 249 -29.37 -14.81 0.73
N LEU A 250 -29.18 -13.84 -0.16
CA LEU A 250 -28.26 -12.75 0.02
C LEU A 250 -28.67 -11.85 1.19
N CYS A 251 -29.96 -11.48 1.31
CA CYS A 251 -30.44 -10.71 2.46
C CYS A 251 -30.16 -11.45 3.77
N LYS A 252 -30.44 -12.75 3.82
CA LYS A 252 -30.20 -13.57 5.00
C LYS A 252 -28.71 -13.63 5.36
N SER A 253 -27.84 -13.94 4.39
CA SER A 253 -26.43 -14.15 4.65
C SER A 253 -25.68 -12.85 5.02
N LEU A 254 -26.01 -11.72 4.36
CA LEU A 254 -25.38 -10.43 4.61
C LEU A 254 -25.84 -9.75 5.92
N SER A 255 -26.97 -10.17 6.47
CA SER A 255 -27.55 -9.63 7.71
C SER A 255 -27.18 -10.43 8.96
N GLN A 256 -26.55 -11.59 8.82
CA GLN A 256 -26.17 -12.41 9.97
C GLN A 256 -25.12 -11.72 10.87
N PRO A 257 -25.24 -11.89 12.21
CA PRO A 257 -24.19 -11.48 13.12
C PRO A 257 -22.90 -12.26 12.81
N CYS A 258 -21.78 -11.57 12.74
CA CYS A 258 -20.49 -12.18 12.50
C CYS A 258 -19.72 -12.26 13.82
N HIS A 259 -19.15 -13.43 14.16
CA HIS A 259 -18.28 -13.63 15.32
C HIS A 259 -16.82 -13.89 14.91
N GLN A 260 -16.59 -14.00 13.61
CA GLN A 260 -15.28 -14.20 12.98
C GLN A 260 -15.38 -13.66 11.54
N PRO A 261 -14.27 -13.45 10.83
CA PRO A 261 -14.34 -12.99 9.44
C PRO A 261 -15.19 -13.97 8.61
N THR A 262 -16.06 -13.41 7.77
CA THR A 262 -17.08 -14.19 7.06
C THR A 262 -16.86 -14.16 5.56
N ALA A 263 -16.90 -15.33 4.90
CA ALA A 263 -16.85 -15.49 3.45
C ALA A 263 -18.22 -15.93 2.93
N ILE A 264 -18.83 -15.10 2.08
CA ILE A 264 -20.06 -15.44 1.36
C ILE A 264 -19.69 -15.96 -0.03
N ILE A 265 -19.88 -17.24 -0.26
CA ILE A 265 -19.53 -17.94 -1.50
C ILE A 265 -20.75 -17.92 -2.39
N ALA A 266 -20.87 -16.87 -3.20
CA ALA A 266 -22.02 -16.65 -4.05
C ALA A 266 -21.84 -17.36 -5.39
N LYS A 267 -22.59 -18.44 -5.61
CA LYS A 267 -22.67 -19.11 -6.90
C LYS A 267 -23.45 -18.24 -7.87
N THR A 268 -22.79 -17.76 -8.92
CA THR A 268 -23.36 -16.84 -9.90
C THR A 268 -23.16 -17.35 -11.33
N ILE A 269 -23.71 -16.63 -12.27
CA ILE A 269 -23.57 -16.89 -13.71
C ILE A 269 -23.00 -15.63 -14.37
N LYS A 270 -21.83 -15.76 -15.00
CA LYS A 270 -21.22 -14.65 -15.74
C LYS A 270 -22.11 -14.21 -16.89
N GLY A 271 -22.37 -12.91 -17.00
CA GLY A 271 -23.23 -12.37 -18.05
C GLY A 271 -24.72 -12.62 -17.86
N LYS A 272 -25.16 -12.87 -16.62
CA LYS A 272 -26.58 -13.11 -16.27
C LYS A 272 -27.52 -12.06 -16.87
N GLY A 273 -28.48 -12.52 -17.66
CA GLY A 273 -29.42 -11.65 -18.34
C GLY A 273 -28.98 -11.15 -19.72
N ILE A 274 -27.80 -11.59 -20.21
CA ILE A 274 -27.31 -11.32 -21.57
C ILE A 274 -27.31 -12.65 -22.35
N PRO A 275 -28.36 -13.01 -23.08
CA PRO A 275 -28.51 -14.36 -23.65
C PRO A 275 -27.38 -14.84 -24.55
N VAL A 276 -26.74 -13.90 -25.26
CA VAL A 276 -25.60 -14.19 -26.15
C VAL A 276 -24.31 -14.48 -25.39
N ALA A 277 -24.16 -13.96 -24.15
CA ALA A 277 -22.94 -14.00 -23.34
C ALA A 277 -23.10 -14.79 -22.02
N GLU A 278 -24.34 -15.08 -21.61
CA GLU A 278 -24.63 -15.79 -20.36
C GLU A 278 -23.94 -17.14 -20.34
N ASP A 279 -23.09 -17.36 -19.33
CA ASP A 279 -22.32 -18.57 -19.10
C ASP A 279 -21.41 -19.02 -20.29
N LYS A 280 -20.95 -18.08 -21.09
CA LYS A 280 -20.13 -18.36 -22.28
C LYS A 280 -18.74 -17.73 -22.16
N MET A 281 -17.74 -18.52 -22.55
CA MET A 281 -16.37 -18.04 -22.71
C MET A 281 -16.25 -16.98 -23.82
N GLY A 282 -15.16 -16.17 -23.75
CA GLY A 282 -14.82 -15.17 -24.77
C GLY A 282 -15.61 -13.86 -24.66
N TRP A 283 -16.36 -13.66 -23.57
CA TRP A 283 -17.12 -12.44 -23.30
C TRP A 283 -16.58 -11.61 -22.13
N HIS A 284 -15.45 -11.97 -21.57
CA HIS A 284 -14.79 -11.14 -20.57
C HIS A 284 -14.20 -9.88 -21.26
N GLY A 285 -14.56 -8.70 -20.78
CA GLY A 285 -14.08 -7.43 -21.37
C GLY A 285 -14.60 -7.12 -22.78
N LYS A 286 -15.59 -7.87 -23.27
CA LYS A 286 -16.21 -7.64 -24.56
C LYS A 286 -17.55 -6.93 -24.39
N VAL A 287 -17.66 -5.75 -25.01
CA VAL A 287 -18.89 -4.95 -25.01
C VAL A 287 -19.89 -5.47 -26.03
N LEU A 288 -21.16 -5.19 -25.80
CA LEU A 288 -22.21 -5.54 -26.74
C LEU A 288 -22.25 -4.52 -27.91
N PRO A 289 -22.48 -4.95 -29.17
CA PRO A 289 -22.89 -4.06 -30.24
C PRO A 289 -24.18 -3.30 -29.85
N LYS A 290 -24.33 -2.08 -30.35
CA LYS A 290 -25.39 -1.15 -29.92
C LYS A 290 -26.82 -1.74 -30.06
N ASP A 291 -27.10 -2.32 -31.21
CA ASP A 291 -28.39 -2.98 -31.50
C ASP A 291 -28.70 -4.14 -30.56
N MET A 292 -27.69 -4.94 -30.27
CA MET A 292 -27.78 -6.04 -29.31
C MET A 292 -27.96 -5.52 -27.88
N ALA A 293 -27.22 -4.48 -27.50
CA ALA A 293 -27.36 -3.85 -26.18
C ALA A 293 -28.77 -3.29 -25.97
N GLU A 294 -29.31 -2.60 -26.97
CA GLU A 294 -30.69 -2.07 -26.94
C GLU A 294 -31.73 -3.19 -26.76
N SER A 295 -31.57 -4.31 -27.46
CA SER A 295 -32.47 -5.49 -27.34
C SER A 295 -32.39 -6.09 -25.94
N VAL A 296 -31.18 -6.31 -25.40
CA VAL A 296 -30.97 -6.87 -24.06
C VAL A 296 -31.52 -5.93 -22.99
N MET A 297 -31.26 -4.62 -23.11
CA MET A 297 -31.78 -3.64 -22.14
C MET A 297 -33.30 -3.60 -22.15
N LYS A 298 -33.95 -3.73 -23.32
CA LYS A 298 -35.42 -3.80 -23.43
C LYS A 298 -35.97 -5.05 -22.75
N ASP A 299 -35.34 -6.19 -22.92
CA ASP A 299 -35.72 -7.44 -22.24
C ASP A 299 -35.58 -7.30 -20.71
N LEU A 300 -34.45 -6.81 -20.23
CA LEU A 300 -34.22 -6.54 -18.81
C LEU A 300 -35.23 -5.54 -18.23
N GLN A 301 -35.58 -4.49 -19.00
CA GLN A 301 -36.62 -3.53 -18.62
C GLN A 301 -38.00 -4.17 -18.48
N SER A 302 -38.35 -5.13 -19.31
CA SER A 302 -39.62 -5.86 -19.23
C SER A 302 -39.74 -6.73 -17.98
N ARG A 303 -38.63 -7.09 -17.36
CA ARG A 303 -38.57 -7.87 -16.10
C ARG A 303 -38.74 -6.99 -14.85
N ILE A 304 -38.73 -5.67 -14.98
CA ILE A 304 -38.95 -4.75 -13.88
C ILE A 304 -40.44 -4.62 -13.62
N LEU A 305 -40.88 -5.13 -12.47
CA LEU A 305 -42.26 -5.11 -12.05
C LEU A 305 -42.59 -3.85 -11.23
N ASN A 306 -43.86 -3.48 -11.21
CA ASN A 306 -44.31 -2.35 -10.40
C ASN A 306 -44.03 -2.62 -8.91
N SER A 307 -43.28 -1.71 -8.28
CA SER A 307 -43.06 -1.67 -6.86
C SER A 307 -43.11 -0.21 -6.38
N SER A 308 -43.91 0.07 -5.40
CA SER A 308 -43.98 1.39 -4.76
C SER A 308 -42.84 1.64 -3.77
N LYS A 309 -42.12 0.60 -3.37
CA LYS A 309 -41.06 0.70 -2.35
C LYS A 309 -39.78 1.27 -2.96
N ARG A 310 -39.40 2.44 -2.49
CA ARG A 310 -38.06 3.02 -2.76
C ARG A 310 -37.10 2.49 -1.71
N MET A 311 -35.92 2.09 -2.15
CA MET A 311 -34.85 1.59 -1.30
C MET A 311 -33.69 2.56 -1.30
N TYR A 312 -33.16 2.81 -0.12
CA TYR A 312 -31.95 3.62 0.10
C TYR A 312 -31.06 2.93 1.13
N PRO A 313 -29.74 3.20 1.13
CA PRO A 313 -28.87 2.74 2.21
C PRO A 313 -29.38 3.18 3.58
N ALA A 314 -29.28 2.32 4.58
CA ALA A 314 -29.58 2.68 5.95
C ALA A 314 -28.49 3.63 6.51
N SER A 315 -28.88 4.51 7.44
CA SER A 315 -27.89 5.39 8.09
C SER A 315 -26.94 4.60 8.99
N PRO A 316 -25.65 4.92 9.03
CA PRO A 316 -24.69 4.32 9.95
C PRO A 316 -24.95 4.73 11.41
N ILE A 317 -24.37 3.97 12.34
CA ILE A 317 -24.29 4.36 13.75
C ILE A 317 -23.11 5.35 13.87
N GLU A 318 -23.30 6.46 14.57
CA GLU A 318 -22.29 7.50 14.75
C GLU A 318 -21.44 7.21 15.99
N ASP A 319 -20.50 6.28 15.88
CA ASP A 319 -19.62 5.85 16.97
C ASP A 319 -18.11 5.95 16.64
N ALA A 320 -17.76 6.31 15.40
CA ALA A 320 -16.36 6.50 15.02
C ALA A 320 -15.80 7.82 15.58
N PRO A 321 -14.56 7.82 16.09
CA PRO A 321 -13.94 9.02 16.61
C PRO A 321 -13.67 10.05 15.49
N PRO A 322 -13.65 11.36 15.82
CA PRO A 322 -13.33 12.39 14.84
C PRO A 322 -11.88 12.27 14.37
N VAL A 323 -11.68 12.36 13.06
CA VAL A 323 -10.34 12.30 12.46
C VAL A 323 -9.62 13.63 12.66
N SER A 324 -8.45 13.59 13.30
CA SER A 324 -7.55 14.75 13.41
C SER A 324 -6.40 14.63 12.41
N LEU A 325 -6.27 15.59 11.50
CA LEU A 325 -5.19 15.66 10.50
C LEU A 325 -4.05 16.62 10.92
N ARG A 326 -3.91 16.94 12.21
CA ARG A 326 -2.84 17.82 12.69
C ARG A 326 -1.47 17.18 12.44
N ASN A 327 -0.48 18.00 12.12
CA ASN A 327 0.90 17.55 12.01
C ASN A 327 1.37 16.95 13.34
N VAL A 328 2.24 15.96 13.22
CA VAL A 328 2.91 15.34 14.37
C VAL A 328 4.30 15.94 14.52
N SER A 329 4.77 16.05 15.74
CA SER A 329 6.11 16.58 16.03
C SER A 329 6.84 15.68 17.01
N MET A 330 8.16 15.65 16.89
CA MET A 330 9.01 15.00 17.89
C MET A 330 8.99 15.77 19.20
N PRO A 331 8.90 15.08 20.35
CA PRO A 331 8.87 15.72 21.66
C PRO A 331 10.17 16.42 22.04
N SER A 332 11.28 16.03 21.42
CA SER A 332 12.62 16.58 21.65
C SER A 332 13.49 16.42 20.41
N ALA A 333 14.51 17.22 20.27
CA ALA A 333 15.53 17.04 19.25
C ALA A 333 16.26 15.68 19.40
N PRO A 334 16.92 15.20 18.33
CA PRO A 334 17.84 14.08 18.43
C PRO A 334 18.90 14.33 19.51
N ASN A 335 19.33 13.29 20.22
CA ASN A 335 20.29 13.43 21.31
C ASN A 335 21.54 12.56 21.05
N TYR A 336 22.32 12.96 20.08
CA TYR A 336 23.59 12.32 19.73
C TYR A 336 24.76 13.31 19.87
N LYS A 337 25.93 12.78 20.23
CA LYS A 337 27.14 13.57 20.29
C LYS A 337 27.91 13.51 18.95
N PRO A 338 28.52 14.58 18.47
CA PRO A 338 29.38 14.53 17.30
C PRO A 338 30.45 13.43 17.42
N GLY A 339 30.57 12.60 16.37
CA GLY A 339 31.49 11.45 16.34
C GLY A 339 30.98 10.19 17.03
N GLU A 340 29.89 10.23 17.76
CA GLU A 340 29.19 9.03 18.21
C GLU A 340 28.77 8.19 16.99
N LYS A 341 28.72 6.87 17.13
CA LYS A 341 28.33 5.98 16.03
C LYS A 341 27.00 5.31 16.33
N ILE A 342 26.12 5.34 15.35
CA ILE A 342 24.83 4.64 15.39
C ILE A 342 24.41 4.20 13.99
N ALA A 343 23.76 3.05 13.90
CA ALA A 343 23.12 2.62 12.66
C ALA A 343 21.85 3.45 12.39
N THR A 344 21.66 3.92 11.16
CA THR A 344 20.48 4.72 10.82
C THR A 344 19.17 3.93 10.97
N CYS A 345 19.17 2.58 10.79
CA CYS A 345 18.02 1.73 11.09
C CYS A 345 17.65 1.70 12.58
N LYS A 346 18.67 1.76 13.48
CA LYS A 346 18.41 1.85 14.93
C LYS A 346 17.87 3.22 15.30
N ALA A 347 18.45 4.29 14.76
CA ALA A 347 17.94 5.65 14.94
C ALA A 347 16.49 5.79 14.42
N TYR A 348 16.16 5.17 13.29
CA TYR A 348 14.79 5.08 12.77
C TYR A 348 13.84 4.42 13.77
N GLY A 349 14.17 3.22 14.27
CA GLY A 349 13.33 2.51 15.25
C GLY A 349 13.09 3.31 16.53
N MET A 350 14.15 3.96 17.05
CA MET A 350 14.05 4.86 18.20
C MET A 350 13.17 6.08 17.90
N ALA A 351 13.29 6.65 16.71
CA ALA A 351 12.50 7.81 16.29
C ALA A 351 11.01 7.49 16.15
N VAL A 352 10.66 6.35 15.56
CA VAL A 352 9.26 5.92 15.45
C VAL A 352 8.64 5.70 16.83
N ALA A 353 9.35 5.05 17.75
CA ALA A 353 8.89 4.87 19.13
C ALA A 353 8.72 6.22 19.86
N LYS A 354 9.70 7.11 19.72
CA LYS A 354 9.68 8.47 20.27
C LYS A 354 8.49 9.29 19.73
N LEU A 355 8.20 9.21 18.43
CA LEU A 355 7.06 9.85 17.81
C LEU A 355 5.74 9.28 18.34
N GLY A 356 5.68 7.97 18.55
CA GLY A 356 4.54 7.25 19.10
C GLY A 356 4.17 7.63 20.52
N ARG A 357 5.13 8.07 21.35
CA ARG A 357 4.85 8.52 22.73
C ARG A 357 3.93 9.73 22.78
N TYR A 358 4.00 10.60 21.80
CA TYR A 358 3.28 11.87 21.76
C TYR A 358 2.17 11.91 20.72
N ASN A 359 2.02 10.82 19.96
CA ASN A 359 0.96 10.77 18.96
C ASN A 359 0.38 9.37 18.85
N GLU A 360 -0.87 9.22 19.33
CA GLU A 360 -1.59 7.95 19.32
C GLU A 360 -1.95 7.43 17.93
N ARG A 361 -1.91 8.29 16.90
CA ARG A 361 -2.16 7.91 15.50
C ARG A 361 -0.96 7.24 14.82
N VAL A 362 0.21 7.25 15.46
CA VAL A 362 1.40 6.54 14.95
C VAL A 362 1.25 5.05 15.24
N VAL A 363 1.30 4.27 14.20
CA VAL A 363 1.20 2.81 14.19
C VAL A 363 2.44 2.25 13.51
N ALA A 364 2.98 1.15 13.98
CA ALA A 364 4.05 0.42 13.31
C ALA A 364 3.56 -0.96 12.89
N MET A 365 4.06 -1.43 11.75
CA MET A 365 3.80 -2.76 11.20
C MET A 365 5.13 -3.43 10.87
N ASP A 366 5.19 -4.74 10.99
CA ASP A 366 6.39 -5.51 10.64
C ASP A 366 6.03 -6.93 10.19
N VAL A 367 6.90 -7.55 9.40
CA VAL A 367 6.76 -8.90 8.84
C VAL A 367 7.74 -9.89 9.47
N ASP A 368 7.80 -9.89 10.81
CA ASP A 368 8.71 -10.70 11.61
C ASP A 368 10.21 -10.36 11.43
N THR A 369 10.50 -9.12 11.01
CA THR A 369 11.86 -8.58 10.87
C THR A 369 12.22 -7.51 11.91
N LYS A 370 11.39 -7.35 12.91
CA LYS A 370 11.44 -6.29 13.94
C LYS A 370 12.77 -6.16 14.70
N ASN A 371 13.50 -7.26 14.88
CA ASN A 371 14.84 -7.27 15.48
C ASN A 371 15.90 -6.65 14.53
N PHE A 372 15.62 -6.59 13.23
CA PHE A 372 16.50 -6.01 12.23
C PHE A 372 16.11 -4.58 11.85
N THR A 373 14.83 -4.29 11.83
CA THR A 373 14.29 -2.95 11.55
C THR A 373 14.31 -2.07 12.79
N TYR A 374 14.55 -2.65 13.95
CA TYR A 374 14.38 -2.03 15.28
C TYR A 374 12.94 -1.55 15.57
N SER A 375 11.96 -1.99 14.81
CA SER A 375 10.54 -1.71 15.08
C SER A 375 10.08 -2.36 16.39
N GLU A 376 10.84 -3.33 16.92
CA GLU A 376 10.66 -3.92 18.26
C GLU A 376 10.67 -2.86 19.38
N ILE A 377 11.43 -1.77 19.21
CA ILE A 377 11.44 -0.66 20.19
C ILE A 377 10.03 -0.06 20.29
N PHE A 378 9.38 0.19 19.14
CA PHE A 378 8.01 0.67 19.11
C PHE A 378 7.03 -0.37 19.71
N LYS A 379 7.18 -1.65 19.36
CA LYS A 379 6.34 -2.73 19.90
C LYS A 379 6.39 -2.80 21.43
N ASN A 380 7.58 -2.68 22.02
CA ASN A 380 7.77 -2.73 23.46
C ASN A 380 7.15 -1.54 24.19
N GLU A 381 7.18 -0.34 23.59
CA GLU A 381 6.59 0.86 24.16
C GLU A 381 5.09 1.00 23.87
N HIS A 382 4.64 0.53 22.70
CA HIS A 382 3.28 0.74 22.18
C HIS A 382 2.67 -0.55 21.63
N PRO A 383 2.55 -1.64 22.42
CA PRO A 383 2.14 -2.94 21.90
C PRO A 383 0.77 -2.95 21.22
N ASN A 384 -0.17 -2.12 21.68
CA ASN A 384 -1.51 -2.01 21.09
C ASN A 384 -1.57 -1.25 19.75
N ARG A 385 -0.45 -0.65 19.33
CA ARG A 385 -0.31 0.07 18.05
C ARG A 385 0.76 -0.54 17.15
N PHE A 386 1.22 -1.74 17.52
CA PHE A 386 2.11 -2.54 16.71
C PHE A 386 1.32 -3.68 16.07
N ILE A 387 1.41 -3.81 14.76
CA ILE A 387 0.72 -4.84 13.99
C ILE A 387 1.76 -5.82 13.47
N GLU A 388 1.69 -7.05 13.94
CA GLU A 388 2.50 -8.15 13.45
C GLU A 388 1.83 -8.75 12.21
N CYS A 389 2.46 -8.63 11.06
CA CYS A 389 1.95 -9.19 9.81
C CYS A 389 2.58 -10.55 9.47
N TYR A 390 3.51 -11.03 10.31
CA TYR A 390 4.31 -12.23 10.07
C TYR A 390 5.00 -12.18 8.70
N SER A 391 5.37 -13.30 8.10
CA SER A 391 5.98 -13.34 6.77
C SER A 391 4.92 -13.19 5.66
N ALA A 392 4.12 -12.13 5.72
CA ALA A 392 3.05 -11.81 4.78
C ALA A 392 3.25 -10.40 4.20
N GLU A 393 4.35 -10.21 3.48
CA GLU A 393 4.81 -8.92 2.95
C GLU A 393 3.79 -8.31 1.98
N GLN A 394 3.12 -9.14 1.18
CA GLN A 394 2.13 -8.66 0.22
C GLN A 394 0.92 -8.08 0.96
N ASN A 395 0.39 -8.79 1.96
CA ASN A 395 -0.73 -8.31 2.78
C ASN A 395 -0.35 -7.03 3.54
N MET A 396 0.83 -6.98 4.18
CA MET A 396 1.29 -5.78 4.87
C MET A 396 1.36 -4.56 3.94
N SER A 397 1.84 -4.75 2.71
CA SER A 397 1.96 -3.67 1.72
C SER A 397 0.60 -3.13 1.26
N LEU A 398 -0.48 -3.91 1.41
CA LEU A 398 -1.83 -3.55 1.01
C LEU A 398 -2.63 -2.86 2.13
N PHE A 399 -2.10 -2.75 3.34
CA PHE A 399 -2.78 -2.11 4.46
C PHE A 399 -2.94 -0.60 4.25
N PRO A 400 -4.15 -0.07 4.09
CA PRO A 400 -4.39 1.36 3.90
C PRO A 400 -4.43 2.14 5.21
N LEU A 401 -3.97 1.57 6.31
CA LEU A 401 -4.02 2.15 7.65
C LEU A 401 -3.42 3.53 7.76
N VAL A 402 -2.48 3.82 6.88
CA VAL A 402 -1.72 5.04 6.96
C VAL A 402 -1.52 5.58 5.57
N TYR A 403 -1.77 6.84 5.39
CA TYR A 403 -1.38 7.59 4.20
C TYR A 403 0.14 7.59 3.94
N LYS A 404 0.91 6.76 4.66
CA LYS A 404 2.38 6.79 4.64
C LYS A 404 2.95 5.41 4.92
N VAL A 405 3.62 4.85 3.95
CA VAL A 405 4.42 3.64 4.09
C VAL A 405 5.88 4.07 4.23
N ASN A 406 6.47 3.78 5.36
CA ASN A 406 7.90 3.93 5.57
C ASN A 406 8.51 2.54 5.51
N VAL A 407 9.24 2.23 4.45
CA VAL A 407 9.98 0.98 4.34
C VAL A 407 11.45 1.26 4.59
N ALA A 408 12.01 0.56 5.54
CA ALA A 408 13.44 0.65 5.80
C ALA A 408 14.12 -0.58 5.22
N THR A 409 15.09 -0.42 4.38
CA THR A 409 16.34 -1.16 4.27
C THR A 409 16.92 -1.15 2.88
N GLY A 410 17.85 -0.29 2.62
CA GLY A 410 18.86 -0.52 1.61
C GLY A 410 20.20 -0.68 2.32
N CYS A 411 20.97 -1.67 1.97
CA CYS A 411 22.37 -1.75 2.38
C CYS A 411 23.15 -2.42 1.26
N ALA A 412 24.10 -1.70 0.69
CA ALA A 412 24.97 -2.22 -0.35
C ALA A 412 25.96 -3.27 0.15
N ALA A 413 26.08 -3.45 1.43
CA ALA A 413 27.14 -4.28 1.98
C ALA A 413 26.64 -5.14 3.12
N ARG A 414 26.43 -6.43 2.84
CA ARG A 414 26.09 -7.43 3.84
C ARG A 414 26.80 -8.75 3.66
N GLU A 415 27.15 -9.34 4.79
CA GLU A 415 27.77 -10.65 4.85
C GLU A 415 26.91 -11.75 4.21
N HIS A 416 25.58 -11.55 4.21
CA HIS A 416 24.61 -12.55 3.75
C HIS A 416 24.28 -12.52 2.25
N GLY A 417 24.89 -11.58 1.49
CA GLY A 417 24.75 -11.53 0.03
C GLY A 417 23.57 -10.70 -0.49
N PRO A 418 23.34 -10.73 -1.83
CA PRO A 418 22.48 -9.77 -2.53
C PRO A 418 21.01 -9.81 -2.09
N ALA A 419 20.50 -10.96 -1.63
CA ALA A 419 19.12 -11.07 -1.14
C ALA A 419 18.81 -10.17 0.08
N HIS A 420 19.84 -9.62 0.74
CA HIS A 420 19.71 -8.73 1.88
C HIS A 420 20.24 -7.31 1.59
N MET A 421 20.47 -6.99 0.32
CA MET A 421 20.93 -5.68 -0.15
C MET A 421 19.83 -5.04 -0.99
N GLY A 422 19.42 -3.83 -0.67
CA GLY A 422 18.48 -3.05 -1.49
C GLY A 422 19.30 -2.26 -2.51
N LEU A 423 19.33 -2.72 -3.74
CA LEU A 423 20.07 -2.08 -4.84
C LEU A 423 19.17 -1.59 -5.97
N GLU A 424 17.88 -1.94 -5.93
CA GLU A 424 16.82 -1.55 -6.85
C GLU A 424 15.77 -0.65 -6.18
N ASP A 425 15.85 -0.50 -4.89
CA ASP A 425 14.86 0.13 -4.02
C ASP A 425 14.60 1.60 -4.40
N MET A 426 15.65 2.39 -4.59
CA MET A 426 15.49 3.79 -5.02
C MET A 426 14.86 3.88 -6.40
N ALA A 427 15.23 3.02 -7.33
CA ALA A 427 14.65 2.97 -8.69
C ALA A 427 13.14 2.73 -8.63
N ILE A 428 12.71 1.72 -7.85
CA ILE A 428 11.29 1.37 -7.67
C ILE A 428 10.50 2.57 -7.14
N PHE A 429 10.95 3.18 -6.04
CA PHE A 429 10.23 4.30 -5.43
C PHE A 429 10.34 5.60 -6.25
N ARG A 430 11.42 5.81 -7.01
CA ARG A 430 11.51 6.95 -7.94
C ARG A 430 10.49 6.88 -9.06
N ALA A 431 10.15 5.68 -9.53
CA ALA A 431 9.13 5.47 -10.56
C ALA A 431 7.69 5.76 -10.06
N ILE A 432 7.43 5.68 -8.75
CA ILE A 432 6.08 5.92 -8.20
C ILE A 432 5.78 7.42 -8.18
N PRO A 433 4.75 7.91 -8.87
CA PRO A 433 4.32 9.31 -8.75
C PRO A 433 4.03 9.66 -7.29
N ASN A 434 4.35 10.87 -6.87
CA ASN A 434 4.08 11.38 -5.52
C ASN A 434 4.76 10.62 -4.37
N ALA A 435 5.74 9.75 -4.65
CA ALA A 435 6.59 9.19 -3.61
C ALA A 435 7.68 10.20 -3.18
N THR A 436 7.99 10.22 -1.89
CA THR A 436 9.13 10.95 -1.32
C THR A 436 10.17 9.94 -0.85
N ILE A 437 11.44 10.13 -1.22
CA ILE A 437 12.54 9.23 -0.86
C ILE A 437 13.54 9.99 0.00
N PHE A 438 13.69 9.53 1.24
CA PHE A 438 14.72 10.00 2.16
C PHE A 438 15.88 9.00 2.20
N TYR A 439 17.10 9.49 2.18
CA TYR A 439 18.28 8.68 2.45
C TYR A 439 19.16 9.35 3.48
N PRO A 440 18.83 9.21 4.78
CA PRO A 440 19.59 9.83 5.86
C PRO A 440 21.00 9.24 5.98
N SER A 441 21.96 10.10 6.31
CA SER A 441 23.38 9.74 6.38
C SER A 441 23.89 9.46 7.80
N ASP A 442 23.13 9.87 8.83
CA ASP A 442 23.48 9.64 10.24
C ASP A 442 22.21 9.52 11.12
N GLY A 443 22.40 9.35 12.43
CA GLY A 443 21.30 9.22 13.38
C GLY A 443 20.42 10.47 13.48
N VAL A 444 21.01 11.67 13.37
CA VAL A 444 20.25 12.94 13.43
C VAL A 444 19.33 13.06 12.21
N SER A 445 19.89 12.90 11.03
CA SER A 445 19.12 12.96 9.78
C SER A 445 18.08 11.84 9.69
N ALA A 446 18.33 10.66 10.29
CA ALA A 446 17.36 9.56 10.35
C ALA A 446 16.14 9.91 11.22
N GLU A 447 16.32 10.48 12.42
CA GLU A 447 15.20 10.94 13.24
C GLU A 447 14.42 12.07 12.57
N LYS A 448 15.08 13.02 11.93
CA LYS A 448 14.45 14.10 11.16
C LYS A 448 13.65 13.58 9.96
N ALA A 449 14.17 12.57 9.26
CA ALA A 449 13.45 11.93 8.16
C ALA A 449 12.14 11.28 8.64
N VAL A 450 12.11 10.65 9.81
CA VAL A 450 10.88 10.06 10.39
C VAL A 450 9.84 11.14 10.66
N GLU A 451 10.20 12.26 11.27
CA GLU A 451 9.28 13.37 11.55
C GLU A 451 8.74 13.99 10.25
N LEU A 452 9.61 14.26 9.28
CA LEU A 452 9.23 14.82 7.99
C LEU A 452 8.33 13.85 7.20
N ALA A 453 8.69 12.56 7.15
CA ALA A 453 7.87 11.54 6.52
C ALA A 453 6.49 11.44 7.17
N ALA A 454 6.40 11.53 8.51
CA ALA A 454 5.14 11.54 9.22
C ALA A 454 4.23 12.74 8.87
N ASN A 455 4.76 13.83 8.35
CA ASN A 455 4.02 15.03 7.95
C ASN A 455 3.93 15.22 6.41
N THR A 456 4.55 14.36 5.62
CA THR A 456 4.49 14.41 4.16
C THR A 456 3.33 13.57 3.65
N LYS A 457 2.48 14.12 2.79
CA LYS A 457 1.36 13.40 2.19
C LYS A 457 1.86 12.40 1.13
N GLY A 458 1.31 11.20 1.15
CA GLY A 458 1.63 10.14 0.19
C GLY A 458 2.62 9.11 0.71
N VAL A 459 3.21 8.35 -0.19
CA VAL A 459 4.19 7.32 0.13
C VAL A 459 5.54 7.97 0.42
N CYS A 460 6.12 7.68 1.59
CA CYS A 460 7.47 8.07 1.95
C CYS A 460 8.33 6.82 2.12
N TYR A 461 9.44 6.76 1.42
CA TYR A 461 10.44 5.72 1.56
C TYR A 461 11.65 6.29 2.30
N ILE A 462 12.02 5.69 3.43
CA ILE A 462 13.22 6.05 4.19
C ILE A 462 14.22 4.91 4.04
N ARG A 463 15.29 5.13 3.28
CA ARG A 463 16.37 4.17 3.11
C ARG A 463 17.30 4.24 4.30
N THR A 464 17.44 3.15 5.04
CA THR A 464 18.33 3.08 6.21
C THR A 464 19.45 2.07 6.00
N THR A 465 20.49 2.16 6.82
CA THR A 465 21.65 1.28 6.77
C THR A 465 21.88 0.60 8.12
N ARG A 466 22.44 -0.60 8.10
CA ARG A 466 22.78 -1.37 9.32
C ARG A 466 24.15 -1.04 9.91
N PRO A 467 25.20 -0.76 9.10
CA PRO A 467 26.47 -0.34 9.66
C PRO A 467 26.31 0.92 10.49
N GLU A 468 27.00 0.97 11.61
CA GLU A 468 27.07 2.18 12.42
C GLU A 468 27.89 3.24 11.70
N THR A 469 27.32 4.42 11.55
CA THR A 469 27.96 5.60 10.96
C THR A 469 28.16 6.68 12.01
N ALA A 470 29.19 7.49 11.85
CA ALA A 470 29.44 8.61 12.75
C ALA A 470 28.39 9.70 12.60
N ILE A 471 28.05 10.35 13.70
CA ILE A 471 27.17 11.53 13.68
C ILE A 471 27.90 12.70 12.99
N ILE A 472 27.29 13.21 11.94
CA ILE A 472 27.78 14.33 11.12
C ILE A 472 27.10 15.63 11.55
N TYR A 473 25.79 15.58 11.77
CA TYR A 473 24.96 16.75 11.99
C TYR A 473 24.76 17.07 13.46
N ASN A 474 24.61 18.37 13.76
CA ASN A 474 24.19 18.78 15.09
C ASN A 474 22.74 18.39 15.36
N SER A 475 22.40 18.11 16.62
CA SER A 475 21.05 17.72 17.02
C SER A 475 19.96 18.74 16.65
N ASN A 476 20.30 20.01 16.55
CA ASN A 476 19.40 21.10 16.17
C ASN A 476 19.44 21.44 14.68
N GLU A 477 20.11 20.63 13.86
CA GLU A 477 20.17 20.85 12.41
C GLU A 477 18.77 20.78 11.79
N ASP A 478 18.45 21.75 10.95
CA ASP A 478 17.18 21.79 10.22
C ASP A 478 17.26 20.98 8.94
N PHE A 479 16.22 20.19 8.69
CA PHE A 479 16.05 19.40 7.47
C PHE A 479 14.69 19.67 6.85
N HIS A 480 14.66 19.76 5.51
CA HIS A 480 13.43 19.95 4.75
C HIS A 480 13.37 19.00 3.55
N VAL A 481 12.18 18.58 3.18
CA VAL A 481 11.95 17.77 1.98
C VAL A 481 12.36 18.57 0.74
N GLY A 482 13.21 18.00 -0.11
CA GLY A 482 13.70 18.65 -1.32
C GLY A 482 14.78 19.69 -1.09
N GLN A 483 15.45 19.68 0.06
CA GLN A 483 16.57 20.57 0.37
C GLN A 483 17.81 19.76 0.72
N ALA A 484 18.88 19.96 -0.06
CA ALA A 484 20.16 19.32 0.14
C ALA A 484 21.01 20.07 1.19
N LYS A 485 21.96 19.36 1.79
CA LYS A 485 22.94 19.90 2.74
C LYS A 485 24.31 20.02 2.08
N VAL A 486 24.93 21.18 2.17
CA VAL A 486 26.34 21.36 1.79
C VAL A 486 27.20 21.09 3.02
N VAL A 487 27.72 19.88 3.10
CA VAL A 487 28.42 19.37 4.29
C VAL A 487 29.85 19.91 4.38
N CYS A 488 30.49 20.09 3.23
CA CYS A 488 31.86 20.63 3.13
C CYS A 488 31.97 21.55 1.93
N GLN A 489 32.56 22.74 2.12
CA GLN A 489 32.86 23.67 1.02
C GLN A 489 34.03 24.61 1.34
N SER A 490 34.72 25.04 0.30
CA SER A 490 35.75 26.06 0.36
C SER A 490 35.75 26.95 -0.91
N LYS A 491 36.58 28.00 -0.93
CA LYS A 491 36.74 28.86 -2.11
C LYS A 491 37.53 28.17 -3.23
N ASP A 492 38.34 27.19 -2.86
CA ASP A 492 39.30 26.51 -3.75
C ASP A 492 38.78 25.17 -4.26
N ASP A 493 37.46 24.89 -4.07
CA ASP A 493 36.85 23.63 -4.48
C ASP A 493 36.96 23.41 -5.98
N GLN A 494 37.42 22.23 -6.37
CA GLN A 494 37.70 21.87 -7.75
C GLN A 494 36.65 20.91 -8.35
N VAL A 495 35.95 20.14 -7.50
CA VAL A 495 34.93 19.14 -7.88
C VAL A 495 33.81 19.16 -6.84
N THR A 496 32.57 19.02 -7.28
CA THR A 496 31.42 18.78 -6.40
C THR A 496 31.20 17.28 -6.29
N MET A 497 31.16 16.78 -5.07
CA MET A 497 30.87 15.40 -4.75
C MET A 497 29.46 15.29 -4.15
N ILE A 498 28.66 14.32 -4.62
CA ILE A 498 27.32 14.09 -4.10
C ILE A 498 27.25 12.63 -3.62
N GLY A 499 27.01 12.44 -2.33
CA GLY A 499 26.82 11.13 -1.71
C GLY A 499 25.70 11.18 -0.68
N ALA A 500 25.03 10.06 -0.46
CA ALA A 500 23.95 9.94 0.51
C ALA A 500 24.14 8.70 1.38
N GLY A 501 23.57 8.72 2.59
CA GLY A 501 23.66 7.60 3.50
C GLY A 501 25.11 7.20 3.79
N MET A 502 25.43 5.92 3.59
CA MET A 502 26.76 5.38 3.86
C MET A 502 27.84 5.97 2.95
N THR A 503 27.55 6.21 1.68
CA THR A 503 28.53 6.72 0.73
C THR A 503 28.95 8.17 1.01
N LEU A 504 28.13 8.94 1.73
CA LEU A 504 28.54 10.26 2.21
C LEU A 504 29.77 10.17 3.13
N HIS A 505 29.86 9.15 3.99
CA HIS A 505 31.02 8.95 4.87
C HIS A 505 32.29 8.63 4.09
N GLU A 506 32.20 7.84 3.03
CA GLU A 506 33.32 7.55 2.13
C GLU A 506 33.77 8.81 1.37
N VAL A 507 32.81 9.65 0.93
CA VAL A 507 33.10 10.94 0.29
C VAL A 507 33.80 11.91 1.27
N LEU A 508 33.34 12.00 2.51
CA LEU A 508 33.97 12.84 3.54
C LEU A 508 35.40 12.36 3.86
N ALA A 509 35.61 11.05 3.97
CA ALA A 509 36.94 10.47 4.18
C ALA A 509 37.86 10.75 2.97
N ALA A 510 37.33 10.70 1.74
CA ALA A 510 38.06 11.08 0.54
C ALA A 510 38.45 12.59 0.54
N ALA A 511 37.51 13.45 0.98
CA ALA A 511 37.75 14.88 1.10
C ALA A 511 38.95 15.19 2.04
N GLU A 512 39.00 14.56 3.21
CA GLU A 512 40.08 14.73 4.16
C GLU A 512 41.42 14.19 3.62
N GLN A 513 41.41 13.14 2.81
CA GLN A 513 42.62 12.62 2.16
C GLN A 513 43.11 13.59 1.06
N LEU A 514 42.24 14.04 0.18
CA LEU A 514 42.54 14.96 -0.91
C LEU A 514 43.03 16.32 -0.40
N LYS A 515 42.49 16.79 0.70
CA LYS A 515 42.92 18.04 1.36
C LYS A 515 44.42 18.04 1.74
N LYS A 516 44.98 16.89 2.13
CA LYS A 516 46.42 16.73 2.38
C LYS A 516 47.27 16.95 1.13
N GLU A 517 46.67 16.73 -0.05
CA GLU A 517 47.26 16.93 -1.36
C GLU A 517 46.97 18.33 -1.94
N ARG A 518 46.32 19.21 -1.16
CA ARG A 518 45.81 20.52 -1.59
C ARG A 518 44.77 20.44 -2.71
N ILE A 519 44.04 19.33 -2.79
CA ILE A 519 42.88 19.17 -3.64
C ILE A 519 41.65 19.35 -2.76
N TYR A 520 40.87 20.38 -3.02
CA TYR A 520 39.68 20.71 -2.26
C TYR A 520 38.43 20.27 -3.06
N ILE A 521 37.49 19.67 -2.37
CA ILE A 521 36.22 19.25 -2.97
C ILE A 521 35.07 19.74 -2.12
N ARG A 522 33.97 20.03 -2.78
CA ARG A 522 32.67 20.35 -2.17
C ARG A 522 31.87 19.09 -2.00
N VAL A 523 31.20 18.92 -0.86
CA VAL A 523 30.42 17.71 -0.55
C VAL A 523 28.98 18.10 -0.27
N ILE A 524 28.06 17.46 -0.99
CA ILE A 524 26.61 17.63 -0.87
C ILE A 524 26.00 16.32 -0.42
N ASP A 525 25.18 16.39 0.65
CA ASP A 525 24.23 15.36 1.04
C ASP A 525 22.83 15.76 0.52
N PRO A 526 22.25 15.04 -0.44
CA PRO A 526 20.94 15.39 -0.96
C PRO A 526 19.82 15.21 0.08
N PHE A 527 20.01 14.37 1.12
CA PHE A 527 19.04 14.00 2.14
C PHE A 527 17.72 13.42 1.58
N THR A 528 17.14 14.04 0.55
CA THR A 528 16.03 13.48 -0.25
C THR A 528 16.48 13.23 -1.68
N ILE A 529 16.23 12.00 -2.15
CA ILE A 529 16.49 11.60 -3.54
C ILE A 529 15.33 12.01 -4.45
N LYS A 530 14.12 12.06 -3.88
CA LYS A 530 12.90 12.53 -4.53
C LYS A 530 12.00 13.24 -3.50
N PRO A 531 11.67 14.52 -3.70
CA PRO A 531 12.23 15.42 -4.73
C PRO A 531 13.72 15.70 -4.50
N LEU A 532 14.47 15.90 -5.58
CA LEU A 532 15.88 16.27 -5.53
C LEU A 532 16.01 17.81 -5.53
N ASP A 533 16.95 18.34 -4.74
CA ASP A 533 17.28 19.77 -4.75
C ASP A 533 18.18 20.11 -5.95
N ALA A 534 17.57 20.18 -7.12
CA ALA A 534 18.27 20.48 -8.37
C ALA A 534 18.97 21.86 -8.31
N LYS A 535 18.34 22.84 -7.67
CA LYS A 535 18.89 24.21 -7.59
C LYS A 535 20.23 24.24 -6.84
N THR A 536 20.27 23.70 -5.62
CA THR A 536 21.49 23.63 -4.83
C THR A 536 22.57 22.86 -5.58
N ILE A 537 22.24 21.72 -6.18
CA ILE A 537 23.20 20.92 -6.95
C ILE A 537 23.78 21.72 -8.11
N ILE A 538 22.95 22.33 -8.95
CA ILE A 538 23.40 23.13 -10.10
C ILE A 538 24.29 24.29 -9.68
N ASP A 539 23.90 25.08 -8.68
CA ASP A 539 24.65 26.23 -8.20
C ASP A 539 26.05 25.81 -7.70
N HIS A 540 26.13 24.70 -6.99
CA HIS A 540 27.40 24.19 -6.46
C HIS A 540 28.27 23.50 -7.52
N VAL A 541 27.69 22.83 -8.51
CA VAL A 541 28.44 22.26 -9.64
C VAL A 541 29.01 23.38 -10.53
N ARG A 542 28.27 24.46 -10.75
CA ARG A 542 28.79 25.67 -11.44
C ARG A 542 30.01 26.25 -10.72
N ALA A 543 29.96 26.33 -9.40
CA ALA A 543 31.06 26.84 -8.59
C ALA A 543 32.35 25.99 -8.68
N THR A 544 32.23 24.72 -9.11
CA THR A 544 33.35 23.80 -9.35
C THR A 544 33.63 23.57 -10.84
N ARG A 545 33.34 24.58 -11.68
CA ARG A 545 33.58 24.58 -13.14
C ARG A 545 32.88 23.42 -13.86
N GLY A 546 31.66 23.07 -13.42
CA GLY A 546 30.85 22.03 -14.03
C GLY A 546 31.25 20.59 -13.70
N ARG A 547 32.17 20.37 -12.76
CA ARG A 547 32.65 19.02 -12.41
C ARG A 547 31.87 18.45 -11.24
N VAL A 548 31.23 17.30 -11.48
CA VAL A 548 30.44 16.60 -10.45
C VAL A 548 30.70 15.10 -10.48
N ILE A 549 30.78 14.50 -9.29
CA ILE A 549 30.88 13.05 -9.10
C ILE A 549 29.79 12.64 -8.13
N THR A 550 28.96 11.67 -8.51
CA THR A 550 28.01 11.02 -7.62
C THR A 550 28.55 9.69 -7.14
N VAL A 551 28.29 9.36 -5.87
CA VAL A 551 28.71 8.11 -5.24
C VAL A 551 27.51 7.51 -4.55
N GLU A 552 27.13 6.29 -4.94
CA GLU A 552 25.98 5.60 -4.36
C GLU A 552 26.18 4.10 -4.17
N ASP A 553 25.54 3.57 -3.16
CA ASP A 553 25.44 2.15 -2.86
C ASP A 553 24.15 1.54 -3.45
N HIS A 554 23.95 1.79 -4.73
CA HIS A 554 22.81 1.36 -5.55
C HIS A 554 23.35 1.03 -6.95
N TYR A 555 22.55 0.36 -7.78
CA TYR A 555 22.91 0.19 -9.20
C TYR A 555 22.94 1.53 -9.93
N TYR A 556 23.57 1.54 -11.11
CA TYR A 556 23.59 2.74 -11.97
C TYR A 556 22.20 3.21 -12.34
N GLU A 557 21.31 2.24 -12.60
CA GLU A 557 19.96 2.47 -13.08
C GLU A 557 19.03 2.92 -11.95
N GLY A 558 18.39 4.04 -12.14
CA GLY A 558 17.32 4.55 -11.26
C GLY A 558 17.77 5.13 -9.92
N GLY A 559 19.08 5.16 -9.62
CA GLY A 559 19.62 5.65 -8.35
C GLY A 559 19.81 7.16 -8.28
N LEU A 560 20.69 7.58 -7.35
CA LEU A 560 21.05 8.98 -7.10
C LEU A 560 21.74 9.60 -8.32
N GLY A 561 22.68 8.87 -8.95
CA GLY A 561 23.44 9.39 -10.08
C GLY A 561 22.55 9.76 -11.27
N GLU A 562 21.57 8.92 -11.62
CA GLU A 562 20.59 9.26 -12.65
C GLU A 562 19.67 10.41 -12.24
N ALA A 563 19.29 10.51 -10.96
CA ALA A 563 18.50 11.64 -10.48
C ALA A 563 19.27 12.96 -10.66
N VAL A 564 20.56 12.98 -10.33
CA VAL A 564 21.44 14.14 -10.53
C VAL A 564 21.64 14.40 -12.03
N CYS A 565 21.89 13.36 -12.84
CA CYS A 565 22.02 13.49 -14.30
C CYS A 565 20.80 14.18 -14.90
N SER A 566 19.60 13.74 -14.55
CA SER A 566 18.35 14.36 -15.02
C SER A 566 18.21 15.82 -14.60
N ALA A 567 18.72 16.18 -13.41
CA ALA A 567 18.65 17.54 -12.90
C ALA A 567 19.60 18.51 -13.64
N ILE A 568 20.74 18.01 -14.11
CA ILE A 568 21.83 18.84 -14.70
C ILE A 568 21.94 18.70 -16.22
N VAL A 569 21.14 17.86 -16.88
CA VAL A 569 21.27 17.52 -18.31
C VAL A 569 21.21 18.72 -19.25
N ASN A 570 20.50 19.77 -18.85
CA ASN A 570 20.37 21.00 -19.63
C ASN A 570 21.43 22.06 -19.31
N GLU A 571 22.36 21.77 -18.39
CA GLU A 571 23.39 22.73 -17.97
C GLU A 571 24.65 22.57 -18.86
N PRO A 572 25.01 23.60 -19.65
CA PRO A 572 26.16 23.49 -20.53
C PRO A 572 27.47 23.43 -19.75
N GLY A 573 28.40 22.61 -20.23
CA GLY A 573 29.75 22.49 -19.66
C GLY A 573 29.85 21.65 -18.39
N PHE A 574 28.77 20.95 -17.99
CA PHE A 574 28.82 20.02 -16.87
C PHE A 574 29.35 18.66 -17.29
N THR A 575 30.20 18.08 -16.44
CA THR A 575 30.75 16.73 -16.61
C THR A 575 30.46 15.92 -15.36
N LEU A 576 29.64 14.89 -15.51
CA LEU A 576 29.28 13.96 -14.45
C LEU A 576 30.11 12.67 -14.55
N GLN A 577 30.68 12.24 -13.42
CA GLN A 577 31.16 10.87 -13.23
C GLN A 577 30.28 10.19 -12.18
N HIS A 578 29.92 8.94 -12.43
CA HIS A 578 29.00 8.19 -11.60
C HIS A 578 29.69 6.96 -11.03
N LEU A 579 29.84 6.86 -9.71
CA LEU A 579 30.35 5.70 -8.99
C LEU A 579 29.17 4.98 -8.33
N ALA A 580 28.91 3.75 -8.75
CA ALA A 580 27.78 2.94 -8.30
C ALA A 580 28.10 1.45 -8.36
N VAL A 581 27.22 0.61 -7.85
CA VAL A 581 27.37 -0.84 -7.92
C VAL A 581 27.10 -1.32 -9.36
N SER A 582 28.08 -1.96 -10.00
CA SER A 582 28.06 -2.27 -11.43
C SER A 582 27.48 -3.64 -11.78
N HIS A 583 27.32 -4.53 -10.81
CA HIS A 583 26.82 -5.88 -11.03
C HIS A 583 26.30 -6.49 -9.72
N VAL A 584 25.55 -7.59 -9.82
CA VAL A 584 24.99 -8.29 -8.65
C VAL A 584 26.11 -8.61 -7.63
N PRO A 585 25.99 -8.12 -6.40
CA PRO A 585 27.05 -8.25 -5.40
C PRO A 585 27.17 -9.68 -4.86
N ARG A 586 28.29 -9.93 -4.22
CA ARG A 586 28.56 -11.16 -3.49
C ARG A 586 28.45 -10.93 -1.99
N SER A 587 28.38 -12.00 -1.22
CA SER A 587 28.58 -11.96 0.23
C SER A 587 30.01 -11.53 0.56
N GLY A 588 30.20 -10.68 1.56
CA GLY A 588 31.52 -10.24 1.97
C GLY A 588 31.49 -9.14 3.01
N LYS A 589 32.65 -8.80 3.55
CA LYS A 589 32.77 -7.65 4.46
C LYS A 589 32.48 -6.36 3.71
N MET A 590 31.85 -5.40 4.38
CA MET A 590 31.48 -4.10 3.80
C MET A 590 32.66 -3.39 3.14
N SER A 591 33.81 -3.31 3.82
CA SER A 591 35.01 -2.66 3.28
C SER A 591 35.49 -3.28 1.97
N ASP A 592 35.42 -4.60 1.86
CA ASP A 592 35.86 -5.33 0.67
C ASP A 592 34.89 -5.11 -0.50
N LEU A 593 33.59 -5.11 -0.21
CA LEU A 593 32.56 -4.86 -1.20
C LEU A 593 32.61 -3.44 -1.74
N LEU A 594 32.73 -2.42 -0.87
CA LEU A 594 32.89 -1.02 -1.30
C LEU A 594 34.08 -0.85 -2.24
N LYS A 595 35.20 -1.52 -1.93
CA LYS A 595 36.42 -1.50 -2.76
C LYS A 595 36.21 -2.22 -4.08
N ILE A 596 35.57 -3.40 -4.08
CA ILE A 596 35.27 -4.17 -5.30
C ILE A 596 34.42 -3.36 -6.28
N TYR A 597 33.43 -2.61 -5.75
CA TYR A 597 32.54 -1.80 -6.59
C TYR A 597 33.07 -0.38 -6.86
N GLY A 598 34.23 -0.03 -6.34
CA GLY A 598 34.86 1.26 -6.60
C GLY A 598 34.11 2.46 -6.01
N ILE A 599 33.41 2.24 -4.90
CA ILE A 599 32.67 3.28 -4.16
C ILE A 599 33.27 3.56 -2.77
N ASP A 600 34.43 3.02 -2.50
CA ASP A 600 35.21 3.30 -1.29
C ASP A 600 36.01 4.61 -1.41
N ARG A 601 36.50 5.10 -0.30
CA ARG A 601 37.32 6.31 -0.20
C ARG A 601 38.44 6.37 -1.25
N ASP A 602 39.21 5.29 -1.40
CA ASP A 602 40.39 5.30 -2.25
C ASP A 602 40.03 5.35 -3.74
N SER A 603 38.97 4.67 -4.15
CA SER A 603 38.42 4.75 -5.49
C SER A 603 37.87 6.15 -5.81
N ILE A 604 37.22 6.79 -4.84
CA ILE A 604 36.72 8.17 -4.96
C ILE A 604 37.90 9.12 -5.18
N VAL A 605 38.98 9.02 -4.39
CA VAL A 605 40.20 9.83 -4.55
C VAL A 605 40.79 9.66 -5.94
N GLN A 606 40.88 8.43 -6.43
CA GLN A 606 41.39 8.16 -7.79
C GLN A 606 40.50 8.80 -8.87
N MET A 607 39.19 8.74 -8.73
CA MET A 607 38.25 9.33 -9.69
C MET A 607 38.37 10.87 -9.71
N VAL A 608 38.49 11.51 -8.57
CA VAL A 608 38.73 12.97 -8.48
C VAL A 608 40.01 13.34 -9.23
N ARG A 609 41.13 12.65 -8.96
CA ARG A 609 42.39 12.88 -9.66
C ARG A 609 42.27 12.68 -11.18
N LYS A 610 41.58 11.62 -11.62
CA LYS A 610 41.34 11.34 -13.03
C LYS A 610 40.54 12.47 -13.69
N MET A 611 39.49 12.96 -13.06
CA MET A 611 38.66 14.06 -13.56
C MET A 611 39.47 15.37 -13.70
N LEU A 612 40.31 15.67 -12.75
CA LEU A 612 41.17 16.88 -12.78
C LEU A 612 42.24 16.79 -13.89
N ASN A 613 42.88 15.63 -14.06
CA ASN A 613 43.91 15.42 -15.08
C ASN A 613 43.34 15.45 -16.51
N SER A 614 42.14 14.86 -16.73
CA SER A 614 41.46 14.89 -18.04
C SER A 614 41.14 16.32 -18.46
N SER A 615 40.80 17.20 -17.51
CA SER A 615 40.51 18.62 -17.78
C SER A 615 41.80 19.46 -18.03
N ALA A 616 42.97 18.99 -17.60
CA ALA A 616 44.24 19.65 -17.89
C ALA A 616 44.74 19.36 -19.30
N ASN A 617 44.43 18.17 -19.85
CA ASN A 617 44.84 17.75 -21.20
C ASN A 617 43.88 18.24 -22.31
N ALA A 618 42.74 18.82 -21.95
CA ALA A 618 41.75 19.36 -22.90
C ALA A 618 41.93 20.89 -23.13
N LYS A 619 42.94 21.51 -22.56
CA LYS A 619 43.43 22.88 -22.81
C LYS A 619 44.68 22.86 -23.68
#